data_17783b9867e783eb345f4e4fc4eb5c50
#
_entry.id   17783b9867e783eb345f4e4fc4eb5c50
#
_cell.length_a   1.000
_cell.length_b   1.000
_cell.length_c   1.000
_cell.angle_alpha   90.00
_cell.angle_beta   90.00
_cell.angle_gamma   90.00
#
_symmetry.space_group_name_H-M   'P 1'
#
loop_
_entity.id
_entity.type
_entity.pdbx_description
1 polymer ?
#
loop_
_entity_poly.entity_id
_entity_poly.type
_entity_poly.pdbx_seq_one_letter_code
_entity_poly.pdbx_strand_id
1 'polypeptide(L)'
;MSSPDITPFESRRVDDQALVMEMLSMETDATYTFQGLKRRLGLHQEKLTRILKRLEDDNLVAKTEEGYRTLKHSHKASQHLVDGEPVIRGQVPPGIDSQSLLGKIKGRWFKNFRWVGYANGTDELSLYWITEDNKFQVRIQLSPIEILVWSKPTDPRETDSPVTAAYELFDRISRMVPELGENS
;
A
#
# COMPACT_ATOMS: atom_id res chain seq x y z
N MET A 1 13.17 5.33 -44.34
CA MET A 1 12.40 5.73 -43.12
C MET A 1 13.12 5.16 -41.92
N SER A 2 13.89 6.01 -41.24
CA SER A 2 14.68 5.59 -40.09
C SER A 2 13.77 5.62 -38.86
N SER A 3 13.57 4.45 -38.20
CA SER A 3 12.96 4.36 -36.88
C SER A 3 13.85 5.13 -35.90
N PRO A 4 13.28 5.91 -34.98
CA PRO A 4 14.08 6.54 -33.94
C PRO A 4 14.63 5.43 -33.02
N ASP A 5 15.95 5.41 -32.89
CA ASP A 5 16.70 4.55 -31.97
C ASP A 5 16.34 4.98 -30.54
N ILE A 6 15.37 4.31 -29.93
CA ILE A 6 15.02 4.51 -28.53
C ILE A 6 16.17 3.92 -27.72
N THR A 7 16.98 4.77 -27.13
CA THR A 7 18.09 4.33 -26.29
C THR A 7 17.56 3.52 -25.10
N PRO A 8 18.27 2.46 -24.65
CA PRO A 8 17.86 1.62 -23.52
C PRO A 8 17.60 2.41 -22.22
N PHE A 9 18.10 3.62 -22.15
CA PHE A 9 17.97 4.51 -21.00
C PHE A 9 16.60 5.23 -20.95
N GLU A 10 16.01 5.54 -22.10
CA GLU A 10 14.67 6.15 -22.19
C GLU A 10 13.56 5.13 -21.93
N SER A 11 13.74 3.92 -22.40
CA SER A 11 12.82 2.82 -22.14
C SER A 11 12.63 2.54 -20.62
N ARG A 12 13.74 2.57 -19.84
CA ARG A 12 13.68 2.43 -18.38
C ARG A 12 13.00 3.60 -17.67
N ARG A 13 13.07 4.81 -18.21
CA ARG A 13 12.44 6.01 -17.60
C ARG A 13 10.92 5.99 -17.73
N VAL A 14 10.44 5.55 -18.88
CA VAL A 14 8.98 5.41 -19.13
C VAL A 14 8.40 4.33 -18.24
N ASP A 15 9.13 3.24 -18.05
CA ASP A 15 8.72 2.12 -17.21
C ASP A 15 8.59 2.50 -15.73
N ASP A 16 9.57 3.21 -15.15
CA ASP A 16 9.51 3.63 -13.75
C ASP A 16 8.39 4.65 -13.46
N GLN A 17 8.11 5.57 -14.36
CA GLN A 17 7.00 6.51 -14.21
C GLN A 17 5.65 5.79 -14.31
N ALA A 18 5.53 4.85 -15.24
CA ALA A 18 4.36 4.01 -15.36
C ALA A 18 4.14 3.17 -14.10
N LEU A 19 5.20 2.59 -13.54
CA LEU A 19 5.17 1.82 -12.30
C LEU A 19 4.69 2.65 -11.10
N VAL A 20 5.17 3.90 -10.96
CA VAL A 20 4.71 4.82 -9.91
C VAL A 20 3.23 5.15 -10.09
N MET A 21 2.80 5.46 -11.33
CA MET A 21 1.39 5.75 -11.62
C MET A 21 0.49 4.54 -11.40
N GLU A 22 0.92 3.36 -11.84
CA GLU A 22 0.20 2.12 -11.60
C GLU A 22 -0.02 1.91 -10.11
N MET A 23 1.05 2.03 -9.31
CA MET A 23 0.94 1.90 -7.87
C MET A 23 -0.03 2.91 -7.24
N LEU A 24 0.07 4.18 -7.61
CA LEU A 24 -0.79 5.23 -7.07
C LEU A 24 -2.26 5.08 -7.51
N SER A 25 -2.49 4.38 -8.62
CA SER A 25 -3.81 4.15 -9.20
C SER A 25 -4.42 2.80 -8.81
N MET A 26 -3.70 1.97 -8.07
CA MET A 26 -4.15 0.62 -7.68
C MET A 26 -5.43 0.64 -6.88
N GLU A 27 -5.60 1.63 -6.03
CA GLU A 27 -6.80 1.79 -5.21
C GLU A 27 -7.30 3.22 -5.27
N THR A 28 -8.60 3.36 -5.39
CA THR A 28 -9.27 4.66 -5.37
C THR A 28 -9.01 5.34 -4.01
N ASP A 29 -8.68 6.61 -4.04
CA ASP A 29 -8.39 7.44 -2.85
C ASP A 29 -7.24 6.93 -1.96
N ALA A 30 -6.37 6.06 -2.49
CA ALA A 30 -5.17 5.65 -1.78
C ALA A 30 -4.19 6.82 -1.61
N THR A 31 -3.66 6.93 -0.39
CA THR A 31 -2.59 7.87 -0.05
C THR A 31 -1.37 7.10 0.42
N TYR A 32 -0.25 7.31 -0.25
CA TYR A 32 1.01 6.63 0.04
C TYR A 32 2.07 7.61 0.49
N THR A 33 2.78 7.29 1.57
CA THR A 33 3.91 8.11 2.01
C THR A 33 5.07 8.01 1.01
N PHE A 34 5.92 9.04 0.95
CA PHE A 34 7.14 9.00 0.12
C PHE A 34 8.01 7.79 0.43
N GLN A 35 8.22 7.50 1.71
CA GLN A 35 9.02 6.36 2.15
C GLN A 35 8.35 5.02 1.82
N GLY A 36 7.01 4.96 1.90
CA GLY A 36 6.24 3.80 1.47
C GLY A 36 6.42 3.51 -0.01
N LEU A 37 6.25 4.53 -0.87
CA LEU A 37 6.47 4.42 -2.30
C LEU A 37 7.91 4.00 -2.62
N LYS A 38 8.90 4.65 -2.01
CA LYS A 38 10.32 4.34 -2.21
C LYS A 38 10.63 2.87 -1.92
N ARG A 39 10.16 2.36 -0.77
CA ARG A 39 10.41 0.98 -0.36
C ARG A 39 9.69 -0.03 -1.25
N ARG A 40 8.42 0.23 -1.52
CA ARG A 40 7.59 -0.69 -2.29
C ARG A 40 8.03 -0.80 -3.75
N LEU A 41 8.51 0.31 -4.33
CA LEU A 41 8.97 0.36 -5.72
C LEU A 41 10.47 0.07 -5.86
N GLY A 42 11.22 0.02 -4.76
CA GLY A 42 12.68 -0.15 -4.81
C GLY A 42 13.43 0.98 -5.52
N LEU A 43 12.82 2.16 -5.64
CA LEU A 43 13.40 3.29 -6.36
C LEU A 43 14.32 4.12 -5.47
N HIS A 44 15.41 4.63 -6.05
CA HIS A 44 16.26 5.62 -5.40
C HIS A 44 15.50 6.92 -5.12
N GLN A 45 15.81 7.56 -3.99
CA GLN A 45 15.13 8.77 -3.53
C GLN A 45 15.08 9.87 -4.60
N GLU A 46 16.21 10.20 -5.22
CA GLU A 46 16.28 11.25 -6.25
C GLU A 46 15.42 10.93 -7.48
N LYS A 47 15.39 9.65 -7.87
CA LYS A 47 14.61 9.20 -9.01
C LYS A 47 13.11 9.31 -8.72
N LEU A 48 12.69 8.82 -7.55
CA LEU A 48 11.29 8.93 -7.12
C LEU A 48 10.86 10.39 -6.98
N THR A 49 11.71 11.25 -6.40
CA THR A 49 11.43 12.68 -6.27
C THR A 49 11.20 13.34 -7.62
N ARG A 50 12.03 13.05 -8.62
CA ARG A 50 11.86 13.59 -9.97
C ARG A 50 10.58 13.10 -10.66
N ILE A 51 10.27 11.82 -10.48
CA ILE A 51 9.05 11.23 -11.06
C ILE A 51 7.82 11.87 -10.42
N LEU A 52 7.75 11.92 -9.09
CA LEU A 52 6.60 12.50 -8.37
C LEU A 52 6.41 13.97 -8.72
N LYS A 53 7.50 14.76 -8.76
CA LYS A 53 7.42 16.16 -9.17
C LYS A 53 6.86 16.32 -10.58
N ARG A 54 7.30 15.52 -11.52
CA ARG A 54 6.77 15.54 -12.90
C ARG A 54 5.28 15.17 -12.94
N LEU A 55 4.88 14.16 -12.16
CA LEU A 55 3.47 13.77 -12.07
C LEU A 55 2.60 14.84 -11.39
N GLU A 56 3.15 15.59 -10.44
CA GLU A 56 2.49 16.78 -9.86
C GLU A 56 2.35 17.90 -10.89
N ASP A 57 3.42 18.22 -11.63
CA ASP A 57 3.43 19.25 -12.69
C ASP A 57 2.43 18.91 -13.80
N ASP A 58 2.25 17.61 -14.12
CA ASP A 58 1.30 17.10 -15.08
C ASP A 58 -0.15 16.99 -14.51
N ASN A 59 -0.40 17.40 -13.27
CA ASN A 59 -1.68 17.28 -12.56
C ASN A 59 -2.23 15.83 -12.51
N LEU A 60 -1.37 14.85 -12.43
CA LEU A 60 -1.74 13.43 -12.30
C LEU A 60 -1.75 12.96 -10.86
N VAL A 61 -0.95 13.61 -10.02
CA VAL A 61 -0.74 13.28 -8.61
C VAL A 61 -0.82 14.53 -7.76
N ALA A 62 -1.41 14.44 -6.58
CA ALA A 62 -1.40 15.50 -5.58
C ALA A 62 -0.52 15.08 -4.40
N LYS A 63 0.31 16.02 -3.94
CA LYS A 63 1.00 15.92 -2.67
C LYS A 63 0.10 16.46 -1.56
N THR A 64 -0.07 15.70 -0.50
CA THR A 64 -0.83 16.08 0.71
C THR A 64 0.09 16.01 1.92
N GLU A 65 -0.39 16.46 3.08
CA GLU A 65 0.34 16.30 4.35
C GLU A 65 0.61 14.83 4.70
N GLU A 66 -0.21 13.94 4.20
CA GLU A 66 -0.18 12.50 4.48
C GLU A 66 0.62 11.70 3.46
N GLY A 67 0.93 12.28 2.31
CA GLY A 67 1.66 11.63 1.23
C GLY A 67 1.18 12.02 -0.16
N TYR A 68 1.24 11.08 -1.07
CA TYR A 68 0.90 11.27 -2.48
C TYR A 68 -0.33 10.45 -2.85
N ARG A 69 -1.24 11.03 -3.62
CA ARG A 69 -2.42 10.37 -4.17
C ARG A 69 -2.62 10.71 -5.64
N THR A 70 -3.25 9.83 -6.39
CA THR A 70 -3.65 10.13 -7.77
C THR A 70 -4.81 11.13 -7.81
N LEU A 71 -4.79 12.03 -8.81
CA LEU A 71 -5.90 12.91 -9.13
C LEU A 71 -6.81 12.32 -10.21
N LYS A 72 -6.35 11.29 -10.92
CA LYS A 72 -7.17 10.58 -11.90
C LYS A 72 -7.95 9.46 -11.22
N HIS A 73 -9.25 9.60 -11.14
CA HIS A 73 -10.14 8.50 -10.77
C HIS A 73 -10.17 7.49 -11.93
N SER A 74 -9.39 6.45 -11.82
CA SER A 74 -9.50 5.31 -12.71
C SER A 74 -10.67 4.46 -12.26
N HIS A 75 -11.79 4.52 -12.96
CA HIS A 75 -12.95 3.66 -12.72
C HIS A 75 -12.68 2.16 -12.93
N LYS A 76 -11.44 1.78 -13.21
CA LYS A 76 -11.03 0.38 -13.45
C LYS A 76 -10.23 -0.26 -12.33
N ALA A 77 -9.87 0.47 -11.28
CA ALA A 77 -8.90 -0.03 -10.30
C ALA A 77 -9.48 -0.92 -9.20
N SER A 78 -10.79 -0.98 -9.04
CA SER A 78 -11.40 -1.67 -7.88
C SER A 78 -11.45 -3.20 -7.98
N GLN A 79 -10.97 -3.82 -9.05
CA GLN A 79 -11.15 -5.27 -9.23
C GLN A 79 -9.88 -6.12 -9.25
N HIS A 80 -8.70 -5.56 -9.17
CA HIS A 80 -7.50 -6.35 -9.44
C HIS A 80 -6.36 -6.15 -8.49
N LEU A 81 -6.57 -6.43 -7.23
CA LEU A 81 -5.51 -7.03 -6.42
C LEU A 81 -6.17 -7.82 -5.31
N VAL A 82 -6.97 -8.78 -5.71
CA VAL A 82 -7.19 -9.96 -4.87
C VAL A 82 -5.86 -10.69 -4.89
N ASP A 83 -5.00 -10.35 -3.96
CA ASP A 83 -3.70 -11.02 -3.75
C ASP A 83 -3.92 -12.43 -3.17
N GLY A 84 -4.73 -13.24 -3.83
CA GLY A 84 -5.10 -14.57 -3.36
C GLY A 84 -6.11 -14.57 -2.21
N GLU A 85 -6.19 -15.68 -1.49
CA GLU A 85 -7.01 -15.81 -0.28
C GLU A 85 -6.39 -15.01 0.87
N PRO A 86 -7.22 -14.35 1.72
CA PRO A 86 -6.72 -13.70 2.91
C PRO A 86 -6.11 -14.73 3.88
N VAL A 87 -4.99 -14.35 4.47
CA VAL A 87 -4.31 -15.17 5.49
C VAL A 87 -5.11 -15.20 6.79
N ILE A 88 -5.74 -14.06 7.12
CA ILE A 88 -6.60 -13.91 8.30
C ILE A 88 -7.92 -13.34 7.84
N ARG A 89 -9.01 -13.93 8.36
CA ARG A 89 -10.37 -13.45 8.19
C ARG A 89 -11.03 -13.43 9.57
N GLY A 90 -11.55 -12.28 9.97
CA GLY A 90 -12.22 -12.10 11.24
C GLY A 90 -13.41 -11.16 11.13
N GLN A 91 -14.20 -11.09 12.20
CA GLN A 91 -15.29 -10.14 12.32
C GLN A 91 -14.81 -8.88 13.04
N VAL A 92 -15.27 -7.73 12.61
CA VAL A 92 -15.04 -6.47 13.31
C VAL A 92 -16.02 -6.39 14.48
N PRO A 93 -15.53 -6.22 15.73
CA PRO A 93 -16.41 -6.04 16.88
C PRO A 93 -17.32 -4.83 16.72
N PRO A 94 -18.56 -4.89 17.20
CA PRO A 94 -19.47 -3.76 17.20
C PRO A 94 -18.87 -2.55 17.93
N GLY A 95 -18.96 -1.37 17.31
CA GLY A 95 -18.47 -0.13 17.92
C GLY A 95 -17.05 0.28 17.50
N ILE A 96 -16.36 -0.50 16.68
CA ILE A 96 -15.12 -0.05 16.07
C ILE A 96 -15.44 0.88 14.90
N ASP A 97 -15.03 2.13 15.05
CA ASP A 97 -15.07 3.13 14.00
C ASP A 97 -13.74 3.11 13.20
N SER A 98 -13.83 2.86 11.92
CA SER A 98 -12.67 2.77 11.01
C SER A 98 -11.83 4.07 11.01
N GLN A 99 -12.45 5.24 11.16
CA GLN A 99 -11.74 6.51 11.20
C GLN A 99 -10.96 6.68 12.51
N SER A 100 -11.57 6.29 13.62
CA SER A 100 -10.92 6.29 14.93
C SER A 100 -9.73 5.33 14.94
N LEU A 101 -9.91 4.14 14.36
CA LEU A 101 -8.85 3.15 14.20
C LEU A 101 -7.70 3.71 13.32
N LEU A 102 -8.03 4.29 12.18
CA LEU A 102 -7.05 4.94 11.31
C LEU A 102 -6.24 5.99 12.07
N GLY A 103 -6.89 6.84 12.86
CA GLY A 103 -6.22 7.85 13.69
C GLY A 103 -5.23 7.25 14.69
N LYS A 104 -5.52 6.06 15.23
CA LYS A 104 -4.64 5.38 16.19
C LYS A 104 -3.41 4.74 15.54
N ILE A 105 -3.54 4.21 14.31
CA ILE A 105 -2.50 3.35 13.70
C ILE A 105 -1.80 3.97 12.50
N LYS A 106 -2.34 5.04 11.92
CA LYS A 106 -1.77 5.75 10.79
C LYS A 106 -0.35 6.21 11.05
N GLY A 107 0.54 5.92 10.10
CA GLY A 107 1.95 6.30 10.18
C GLY A 107 2.77 5.50 11.19
N ARG A 108 2.18 4.58 11.94
CA ARG A 108 2.91 3.83 12.96
C ARG A 108 3.73 2.70 12.36
N TRP A 109 4.88 2.51 12.98
CA TRP A 109 5.76 1.38 12.74
C TRP A 109 5.52 0.34 13.84
N PHE A 110 5.48 -0.91 13.44
CA PHE A 110 5.30 -2.04 14.36
C PHE A 110 6.53 -2.94 14.30
N LYS A 111 7.51 -2.71 15.15
CA LYS A 111 8.78 -3.45 15.20
C LYS A 111 9.46 -3.45 13.82
N ASN A 112 9.29 -4.54 13.05
CA ASN A 112 9.88 -4.74 11.70
C ASN A 112 8.94 -4.27 10.57
N PHE A 113 7.76 -3.75 10.87
CA PHE A 113 6.82 -3.30 9.86
C PHE A 113 6.87 -1.79 9.71
N ARG A 114 7.10 -1.33 8.50
CA ARG A 114 7.15 0.08 8.11
C ARG A 114 5.85 0.46 7.42
N TRP A 115 5.26 1.52 7.87
CA TRP A 115 4.06 2.09 7.26
C TRP A 115 4.32 2.49 5.81
N VAL A 116 3.41 2.12 4.92
CA VAL A 116 3.43 2.47 3.49
C VAL A 116 2.39 3.52 3.18
N GLY A 117 1.14 3.29 3.57
CA GLY A 117 0.03 4.17 3.26
C GLY A 117 -1.31 3.52 3.58
N TYR A 118 -2.38 4.17 3.12
CA TYR A 118 -3.74 3.69 3.29
C TYR A 118 -4.62 4.09 2.11
N ALA A 119 -5.73 3.41 1.95
CA ALA A 119 -6.84 3.78 1.07
C ALA A 119 -8.13 3.83 1.90
N ASN A 120 -8.88 4.91 1.75
CA ASN A 120 -10.13 5.12 2.47
C ASN A 120 -11.27 5.16 1.45
N GLY A 121 -11.93 4.02 1.24
CA GLY A 121 -13.12 3.91 0.41
C GLY A 121 -14.39 4.30 1.18
N THR A 122 -15.55 4.15 0.54
CA THR A 122 -16.85 4.52 1.13
C THR A 122 -17.15 3.67 2.38
N ASP A 123 -16.92 2.36 2.31
CA ASP A 123 -17.24 1.42 3.38
C ASP A 123 -16.04 0.55 3.76
N GLU A 124 -14.86 0.83 3.23
CA GLU A 124 -13.67 0.02 3.43
C GLU A 124 -12.45 0.90 3.69
N LEU A 125 -11.65 0.50 4.67
CA LEU A 125 -10.35 1.08 4.97
C LEU A 125 -9.27 0.05 4.71
N SER A 126 -8.36 0.33 3.80
CA SER A 126 -7.19 -0.52 3.53
C SER A 126 -5.92 0.13 4.07
N LEU A 127 -5.10 -0.63 4.76
CA LEU A 127 -3.89 -0.20 5.44
C LEU A 127 -2.71 -1.05 4.96
N TYR A 128 -1.55 -0.43 4.71
CA TYR A 128 -0.41 -1.09 4.09
C TYR A 128 0.86 -0.94 4.89
N TRP A 129 1.54 -2.05 5.08
CA TRP A 129 2.88 -2.13 5.65
C TRP A 129 3.80 -2.97 4.77
N ILE A 130 5.10 -2.78 4.99
CA ILE A 130 6.15 -3.61 4.42
C ILE A 130 7.13 -3.98 5.53
N THR A 131 7.67 -5.18 5.50
CA THR A 131 8.72 -5.59 6.46
C THR A 131 9.99 -4.77 6.25
N GLU A 132 10.77 -4.59 7.31
CA GLU A 132 11.99 -3.77 7.30
C GLU A 132 13.04 -4.26 6.29
N ASP A 133 13.11 -5.57 6.11
CA ASP A 133 13.95 -6.25 5.12
C ASP A 133 13.37 -6.19 3.69
N ASN A 134 12.19 -5.57 3.51
CA ASN A 134 11.43 -5.48 2.27
C ASN A 134 10.99 -6.83 1.66
N LYS A 135 10.98 -7.90 2.44
CA LYS A 135 10.59 -9.23 1.93
C LYS A 135 9.09 -9.36 1.71
N PHE A 136 8.28 -8.84 2.62
CA PHE A 136 6.83 -9.03 2.60
C PHE A 136 6.06 -7.72 2.67
N GLN A 137 4.99 -7.65 1.91
CA GLN A 137 3.97 -6.62 2.02
C GLN A 137 2.77 -7.18 2.75
N VAL A 138 2.21 -6.42 3.68
CA VAL A 138 1.01 -6.80 4.43
C VAL A 138 -0.06 -5.73 4.21
N ARG A 139 -1.26 -6.18 3.85
CA ARG A 139 -2.46 -5.37 3.72
C ARG A 139 -3.47 -5.80 4.75
N ILE A 140 -4.06 -4.85 5.45
CA ILE A 140 -5.21 -5.06 6.31
C ILE A 140 -6.38 -4.26 5.75
N GLN A 141 -7.47 -4.92 5.49
CA GLN A 141 -8.71 -4.30 5.04
C GLN A 141 -9.76 -4.44 6.13
N LEU A 142 -10.41 -3.34 6.44
CA LEU A 142 -11.49 -3.25 7.40
C LEU A 142 -12.75 -2.80 6.67
N SER A 143 -13.80 -3.56 6.80
CA SER A 143 -15.18 -3.17 6.48
C SER A 143 -15.99 -3.04 7.79
N PRO A 144 -17.24 -2.59 7.75
CA PRO A 144 -18.07 -2.50 8.96
C PRO A 144 -18.26 -3.83 9.72
N ILE A 145 -18.10 -4.95 9.03
CA ILE A 145 -18.39 -6.28 9.56
C ILE A 145 -17.21 -7.24 9.56
N GLU A 146 -16.19 -6.98 8.74
CA GLU A 146 -15.12 -7.95 8.46
C GLU A 146 -13.75 -7.30 8.45
N ILE A 147 -12.77 -8.02 9.00
CA ILE A 147 -11.35 -7.72 8.87
C ILE A 147 -10.68 -8.80 8.03
N LEU A 148 -9.93 -8.41 7.03
CA LEU A 148 -9.18 -9.30 6.15
C LEU A 148 -7.71 -8.89 6.15
N VAL A 149 -6.82 -9.86 6.22
CA VAL A 149 -5.38 -9.62 6.17
C VAL A 149 -4.75 -10.47 5.08
N TRP A 150 -4.03 -9.80 4.20
CA TRP A 150 -3.21 -10.44 3.17
C TRP A 150 -1.74 -10.16 3.41
N SER A 151 -0.93 -11.11 3.04
CA SER A 151 0.52 -10.92 2.96
C SER A 151 1.06 -11.57 1.71
N LYS A 152 1.96 -10.88 1.04
CA LYS A 152 2.63 -11.39 -0.16
C LYS A 152 4.10 -11.06 -0.16
N PRO A 153 4.94 -11.89 -0.81
CA PRO A 153 6.32 -11.55 -1.02
C PRO A 153 6.45 -10.32 -1.94
N THR A 154 7.43 -9.48 -1.68
CA THR A 154 7.79 -8.34 -2.53
C THR A 154 8.50 -8.81 -3.80
N ASP A 155 9.36 -9.83 -3.67
CA ASP A 155 10.00 -10.52 -4.81
C ASP A 155 9.33 -11.89 -4.99
N PRO A 156 8.84 -12.23 -6.20
CA PRO A 156 8.27 -13.56 -6.47
C PRO A 156 9.22 -14.73 -6.23
N ARG A 157 10.53 -14.46 -6.13
CA ARG A 157 11.55 -15.48 -5.84
C ARG A 157 11.77 -15.72 -4.34
N GLU A 158 11.11 -14.94 -3.48
CA GLU A 158 11.19 -15.15 -2.03
C GLU A 158 10.57 -16.51 -1.67
N THR A 159 11.31 -17.30 -0.92
CA THR A 159 10.91 -18.65 -0.53
C THR A 159 10.30 -18.73 0.87
N ASP A 160 10.51 -17.69 1.68
CA ASP A 160 9.94 -17.62 3.02
C ASP A 160 8.42 -17.41 2.94
N SER A 161 7.72 -17.99 3.92
CA SER A 161 6.25 -17.88 3.96
C SER A 161 5.79 -16.49 4.40
N PRO A 162 4.94 -15.81 3.61
CA PRO A 162 4.39 -14.52 3.97
C PRO A 162 3.36 -14.59 5.12
N VAL A 163 2.87 -15.78 5.46
CA VAL A 163 1.83 -16.01 6.47
C VAL A 163 2.26 -15.49 7.85
N THR A 164 3.51 -15.76 8.24
CA THR A 164 4.08 -15.31 9.52
C THR A 164 4.03 -13.79 9.65
N ALA A 165 4.36 -13.06 8.57
CA ALA A 165 4.31 -11.60 8.56
C ALA A 165 2.88 -11.05 8.80
N ALA A 166 1.87 -11.70 8.22
CA ALA A 166 0.47 -11.34 8.45
C ALA A 166 0.07 -11.48 9.92
N TYR A 167 0.37 -12.63 10.52
CA TYR A 167 0.06 -12.90 11.93
C TYR A 167 0.81 -11.98 12.89
N GLU A 168 2.10 -11.74 12.65
CA GLU A 168 2.88 -10.84 13.51
C GLU A 168 2.36 -9.41 13.50
N LEU A 169 2.01 -8.87 12.33
CA LEU A 169 1.46 -7.52 12.24
C LEU A 169 0.09 -7.44 12.89
N PHE A 170 -0.78 -8.40 12.60
CA PHE A 170 -2.13 -8.43 13.15
C PHE A 170 -2.14 -8.53 14.69
N ASP A 171 -1.31 -9.42 15.27
CA ASP A 171 -1.15 -9.55 16.73
C ASP A 171 -0.72 -8.22 17.38
N ARG A 172 0.19 -7.50 16.74
CA ARG A 172 0.65 -6.20 17.26
C ARG A 172 -0.43 -5.13 17.23
N ILE A 173 -1.20 -5.08 16.14
CA ILE A 173 -2.31 -4.13 16.01
C ILE A 173 -3.41 -4.49 17.02
N SER A 174 -3.75 -5.76 17.17
CA SER A 174 -4.76 -6.22 18.12
C SER A 174 -4.40 -5.91 19.57
N ARG A 175 -3.12 -5.98 19.94
CA ARG A 175 -2.66 -5.56 21.30
C ARG A 175 -2.76 -4.05 21.51
N MET A 176 -2.67 -3.26 20.46
CA MET A 176 -2.82 -1.80 20.55
C MET A 176 -4.28 -1.35 20.50
N VAL A 177 -5.10 -2.16 19.89
CA VAL A 177 -6.55 -1.97 19.76
C VAL A 177 -7.22 -3.25 20.25
N PRO A 178 -7.33 -3.45 21.58
CA PRO A 178 -7.79 -4.71 22.17
C PRO A 178 -9.15 -5.15 21.65
N GLU A 179 -9.98 -4.20 21.26
CA GLU A 179 -11.29 -4.43 20.67
C GLU A 179 -11.25 -5.28 19.40
N LEU A 180 -10.10 -5.31 18.68
CA LEU A 180 -9.93 -6.16 17.50
C LEU A 180 -9.57 -7.61 17.82
N GLY A 181 -9.06 -7.88 19.04
CA GLY A 181 -8.54 -9.19 19.44
C GLY A 181 -9.56 -10.09 20.16
N GLU A 182 -10.67 -9.55 20.66
CA GLU A 182 -11.61 -10.29 21.51
C GLU A 182 -12.52 -11.29 20.76
N ASN A 183 -12.50 -11.30 19.42
CA ASN A 183 -13.37 -12.15 18.58
C ASN A 183 -12.61 -12.97 17.51
N SER A 184 -11.36 -13.31 17.75
CA SER A 184 -10.55 -14.13 16.83
C SER A 184 -10.38 -15.54 17.34
#